data_482ef8fe3adfb50c998a748deca2cb33
#
_entry.id   482ef8fe3adfb50c998a748deca2cb33
#
_cell.length_a   1.000
_cell.length_b   1.000
_cell.length_c   1.000
_cell.angle_alpha   90.00
_cell.angle_beta   90.00
_cell.angle_gamma   90.00
#
_symmetry.space_group_name_H-M   'P 1'
#
loop_
_entity.id
_entity.type
_entity.pdbx_description
1 polymer ?
#
loop_
_entity_poly.entity_id
_entity_poly.type
_entity_poly.pdbx_seq_one_letter_code
_entity_poly.pdbx_strand_id
1 'polypeptide(L)'
;MKKNKNKMSIWLAAMAMSMAIVGCSNAKTATTAAATTAQSTEAVATNTSTKTTASYSEEDLNTSYSDSDTKIELSSGNAKITGEGASYTDGNIVITKAGTYVFSGEFNGQIITEVGDEDLVHIVFNGVNITNTTSSVINAATGRKIVLTLVDGTTNTITDGTTYNYAEGEDEPDATLFVKQDLTINGNGTLNISSNYATALKAKDNLIILGGKLNIESVGKAIKGTDSVTIENADITINVEDDGITTDGALVINSGTIKMEKVGEGLEAVTIDINGGTVDIVASDDGINARGLIDDSVNDEEKEAYGEENQADTYFRITAGTVNVTAGGDGIDSNGQVYIEGGTLNVSGPASGPDVSLDFNGKATITGGTFISTGVQEMFESFDSSSTQNFINVFYSTAVSGGTEVKVTDKSGNVVLSYTPTNDFTAVILSSDKLVTGETYTVSAGSNSEEITISAGENTIGEQSSGMGFGGGNGTPPSGAPGENGSTPPSGNGSMGQPPEKPTDANGNELAMPEPPSGQGSNSESN
;
A
#
# COMPACT_ATOMS: atom_id res chain seq x y z
N MET A 1 -1.23 -38.82 -22.29
CA MET A 1 -0.67 -38.09 -23.43
C MET A 1 0.30 -37.06 -22.91
N LYS A 2 1.50 -36.95 -23.48
CA LYS A 2 2.64 -36.21 -22.90
C LYS A 2 2.43 -34.69 -23.02
N LYS A 3 2.52 -33.97 -21.90
CA LYS A 3 2.62 -32.50 -21.87
C LYS A 3 4.06 -32.08 -22.17
N ASN A 4 4.27 -31.33 -23.25
CA ASN A 4 5.52 -30.67 -23.55
C ASN A 4 5.63 -29.38 -22.69
N LYS A 5 6.65 -29.30 -21.87
CA LYS A 5 7.05 -28.05 -21.21
C LYS A 5 8.05 -27.33 -22.14
N ASN A 6 7.67 -26.19 -22.67
CA ASN A 6 8.57 -25.29 -23.37
C ASN A 6 9.33 -24.45 -22.34
N LYS A 7 10.64 -24.64 -22.29
CA LYS A 7 11.56 -23.80 -21.51
C LYS A 7 11.86 -22.55 -22.35
N MET A 8 11.52 -21.39 -21.87
CA MET A 8 11.93 -20.10 -22.42
C MET A 8 13.35 -19.79 -21.95
N SER A 9 14.28 -19.69 -22.89
CA SER A 9 15.70 -19.40 -22.63
C SER A 9 15.89 -17.89 -22.67
N ILE A 10 16.30 -17.31 -21.55
CA ILE A 10 16.72 -15.90 -21.45
C ILE A 10 18.11 -15.76 -22.07
N TRP A 11 18.26 -14.91 -23.09
CA TRP A 11 19.53 -14.53 -23.67
C TRP A 11 20.05 -13.25 -22.99
N LEU A 12 21.14 -13.41 -22.22
CA LEU A 12 21.95 -12.29 -21.73
C LEU A 12 22.88 -11.85 -22.87
N ALA A 13 22.71 -10.63 -23.39
CA ALA A 13 23.65 -9.99 -24.30
C ALA A 13 24.68 -9.19 -23.51
N ALA A 14 25.89 -9.75 -23.32
CA ALA A 14 27.03 -9.02 -22.80
C ALA A 14 27.69 -8.19 -23.93
N MET A 15 27.64 -6.87 -23.82
CA MET A 15 28.32 -5.94 -24.72
C MET A 15 29.71 -5.62 -24.16
N ALA A 16 30.75 -6.21 -24.75
CA ALA A 16 32.15 -5.93 -24.42
C ALA A 16 32.59 -4.65 -25.16
N MET A 17 32.94 -3.61 -24.43
CA MET A 17 33.55 -2.40 -24.96
C MET A 17 35.08 -2.51 -24.84
N SER A 18 35.79 -2.64 -25.97
CA SER A 18 37.22 -2.65 -26.06
C SER A 18 37.80 -1.24 -26.03
N MET A 19 38.60 -0.92 -25.01
CA MET A 19 39.45 0.28 -25.00
C MET A 19 40.84 -0.06 -25.51
N ALA A 20 41.27 0.69 -26.51
CA ALA A 20 42.63 0.64 -27.05
C ALA A 20 43.60 1.41 -26.11
N ILE A 21 44.66 0.76 -25.73
CA ILE A 21 45.77 1.37 -24.98
C ILE A 21 46.86 1.77 -25.98
N VAL A 22 47.17 3.08 -26.03
CA VAL A 22 48.38 3.58 -26.66
C VAL A 22 49.42 3.80 -25.57
N GLY A 23 50.51 3.05 -25.67
CA GLY A 23 51.63 3.21 -24.77
C GLY A 23 52.66 4.22 -25.30
N CYS A 24 53.36 4.88 -24.37
CA CYS A 24 54.71 5.40 -24.60
C CYS A 24 55.53 5.42 -23.31
N SER A 25 56.76 5.09 -23.47
CA SER A 25 57.80 4.56 -22.60
C SER A 25 58.56 5.57 -21.73
N ASN A 26 59.17 4.98 -20.69
CA ASN A 26 60.47 5.29 -20.03
C ASN A 26 60.63 6.52 -19.10
N ALA A 27 60.91 6.23 -17.82
CA ALA A 27 62.25 6.41 -17.23
C ALA A 27 62.27 5.92 -15.77
N LYS A 28 63.33 5.24 -15.41
CA LYS A 28 63.68 4.74 -14.05
C LYS A 28 64.06 5.88 -13.12
N THR A 29 63.60 5.85 -11.87
CA THR A 29 64.43 6.17 -10.72
C THR A 29 63.87 5.48 -9.47
N ALA A 30 64.73 4.77 -8.76
CA ALA A 30 64.43 4.08 -7.51
C ALA A 30 64.54 5.06 -6.33
N THR A 31 63.60 5.01 -5.39
CA THR A 31 63.92 5.34 -3.98
C THR A 31 62.81 4.79 -3.04
N THR A 32 63.28 3.97 -2.13
CA THR A 32 62.85 3.65 -0.75
C THR A 32 61.37 3.58 -0.37
N ALA A 33 61.02 2.41 0.14
CA ALA A 33 59.74 2.07 0.79
C ALA A 33 59.47 2.89 2.06
N ALA A 34 58.24 3.40 2.15
CA ALA A 34 57.57 3.66 3.41
C ALA A 34 56.23 2.95 3.33
N ALA A 35 55.99 1.98 4.21
CA ALA A 35 54.73 1.29 4.35
C ALA A 35 53.70 2.24 4.95
N THR A 36 52.74 2.67 4.13
CA THR A 36 51.55 3.36 4.59
C THR A 36 50.41 2.33 4.49
N THR A 37 49.84 1.97 5.63
CA THR A 37 48.62 1.19 5.76
C THR A 37 47.53 1.93 5.01
N ALA A 38 47.10 1.37 3.88
CA ALA A 38 45.91 1.81 3.18
C ALA A 38 44.68 1.32 3.99
N GLN A 39 44.03 2.21 4.66
CA GLN A 39 42.71 2.02 5.22
C GLN A 39 41.74 1.97 4.02
N SER A 40 41.17 0.80 3.76
CA SER A 40 40.12 0.63 2.78
C SER A 40 38.90 1.38 3.31
N THR A 41 38.60 2.52 2.75
CA THR A 41 37.29 3.11 2.84
C THR A 41 36.36 2.23 2.00
N GLU A 42 35.55 1.41 2.64
CA GLU A 42 34.39 0.81 1.99
C GLU A 42 33.52 1.97 1.48
N ALA A 43 33.33 2.01 0.18
CA ALA A 43 32.33 2.88 -0.41
C ALA A 43 30.97 2.33 0.03
N VAL A 44 30.32 3.04 0.94
CA VAL A 44 28.92 2.84 1.23
C VAL A 44 28.19 3.06 -0.10
N ALA A 45 27.70 1.99 -0.70
CA ALA A 45 26.79 2.09 -1.82
C ALA A 45 25.51 2.75 -1.27
N THR A 46 25.32 4.03 -1.57
CA THR A 46 24.04 4.69 -1.41
C THR A 46 23.11 4.07 -2.45
N ASN A 47 22.31 3.11 -2.03
CA ASN A 47 21.15 2.67 -2.81
C ASN A 47 20.15 3.85 -2.82
N THR A 48 20.33 4.78 -3.73
CA THR A 48 19.26 5.68 -4.12
C THR A 48 18.36 4.89 -5.07
N SER A 49 17.31 4.29 -4.53
CA SER A 49 16.23 3.79 -5.35
C SER A 49 15.72 4.97 -6.19
N THR A 50 15.67 4.81 -7.50
CA THR A 50 15.20 5.88 -8.39
C THR A 50 13.69 5.99 -8.26
N LYS A 51 13.20 7.22 -8.03
CA LYS A 51 11.77 7.57 -8.03
C LYS A 51 11.09 6.96 -9.26
N THR A 52 10.00 6.23 -9.05
CA THR A 52 9.16 5.75 -10.14
C THR A 52 8.43 6.93 -10.78
N THR A 53 8.65 7.15 -12.07
CA THR A 53 7.94 8.18 -12.85
C THR A 53 6.98 7.49 -13.80
N ALA A 54 5.69 7.79 -13.66
CA ALA A 54 4.69 7.31 -14.59
C ALA A 54 4.92 7.88 -16.00
N SER A 55 4.70 7.06 -17.00
CA SER A 55 4.66 7.49 -18.40
C SER A 55 3.31 7.11 -19.00
N TYR A 56 2.69 8.04 -19.71
CA TYR A 56 1.36 7.86 -20.31
C TYR A 56 1.48 7.80 -21.83
N SER A 57 0.73 6.90 -22.44
CA SER A 57 0.60 6.83 -23.90
C SER A 57 -0.38 7.89 -24.42
N GLU A 58 -0.37 8.13 -25.72
CA GLU A 58 -1.39 8.98 -26.35
C GLU A 58 -2.81 8.43 -26.15
N GLU A 59 -2.95 7.12 -26.03
CA GLU A 59 -4.23 6.44 -25.76
C GLU A 59 -4.75 6.74 -24.37
N ASP A 60 -3.86 6.78 -23.37
CA ASP A 60 -4.23 7.12 -21.98
C ASP A 60 -4.77 8.54 -21.86
N LEU A 61 -4.21 9.44 -22.64
CA LEU A 61 -4.55 10.87 -22.61
C LEU A 61 -5.74 11.21 -23.52
N ASN A 62 -6.19 10.27 -24.35
CA ASN A 62 -7.26 10.52 -25.31
C ASN A 62 -8.64 10.49 -24.65
N THR A 63 -9.27 11.65 -24.50
CA THR A 63 -10.66 11.82 -24.06
C THR A 63 -11.62 12.14 -25.20
N SER A 64 -11.13 12.13 -26.46
CA SER A 64 -11.88 12.62 -27.61
C SER A 64 -12.83 11.57 -28.15
N TYR A 65 -14.04 11.98 -28.45
CA TYR A 65 -15.04 11.20 -29.18
C TYR A 65 -15.83 12.09 -30.15
N SER A 66 -16.54 11.51 -31.10
CA SER A 66 -17.18 12.24 -32.17
C SER A 66 -18.58 11.71 -32.49
N ASP A 67 -19.29 12.46 -33.36
CA ASP A 67 -20.60 12.04 -33.84
C ASP A 67 -20.58 10.80 -34.74
N SER A 68 -19.42 10.44 -35.28
CA SER A 68 -19.23 9.24 -36.13
C SER A 68 -18.98 7.96 -35.30
N ASP A 69 -18.73 8.09 -34.01
CA ASP A 69 -18.49 6.93 -33.12
C ASP A 69 -19.78 6.18 -32.83
N THR A 70 -19.65 4.93 -32.41
CA THR A 70 -20.83 4.10 -32.10
C THR A 70 -21.55 4.62 -30.87
N LYS A 71 -22.81 5.05 -31.05
CA LYS A 71 -23.66 5.54 -29.96
C LYS A 71 -24.56 4.44 -29.42
N ILE A 72 -24.61 4.32 -28.11
CA ILE A 72 -25.41 3.33 -27.39
C ILE A 72 -26.34 4.08 -26.41
N GLU A 73 -27.58 4.30 -26.86
CA GLU A 73 -28.63 4.92 -26.07
C GLU A 73 -29.32 3.83 -25.25
N LEU A 74 -29.03 3.81 -23.95
CA LEU A 74 -29.52 2.81 -23.01
C LEU A 74 -30.96 3.12 -22.56
N SER A 75 -31.77 2.08 -22.40
CA SER A 75 -33.08 2.13 -21.74
C SER A 75 -33.29 0.86 -20.94
N SER A 76 -34.07 0.90 -19.85
CA SER A 76 -34.29 -0.25 -18.96
C SER A 76 -34.57 -1.54 -19.75
N GLY A 77 -33.61 -2.48 -19.79
CA GLY A 77 -33.74 -3.76 -20.48
C GLY A 77 -33.66 -3.71 -22.00
N ASN A 78 -33.16 -2.62 -22.62
CA ASN A 78 -32.92 -2.50 -24.06
C ASN A 78 -31.84 -1.44 -24.35
N ALA A 79 -31.30 -1.46 -25.56
CA ALA A 79 -30.39 -0.43 -26.06
C ALA A 79 -30.62 -0.16 -27.54
N LYS A 80 -30.58 1.13 -27.92
CA LYS A 80 -30.54 1.53 -29.33
C LYS A 80 -29.08 1.79 -29.72
N ILE A 81 -28.55 1.00 -30.61
CA ILE A 81 -27.17 1.12 -31.09
C ILE A 81 -27.17 1.76 -32.47
N THR A 82 -26.37 2.82 -32.65
CA THR A 82 -26.15 3.51 -33.91
C THR A 82 -24.65 3.51 -34.20
N GLY A 83 -24.23 2.77 -35.22
CA GLY A 83 -22.82 2.51 -35.56
C GLY A 83 -22.57 1.02 -35.71
N GLU A 84 -21.29 0.64 -35.62
CA GLU A 84 -20.84 -0.74 -35.79
C GLU A 84 -20.05 -1.23 -34.55
N GLY A 85 -19.83 -2.54 -34.46
CA GLY A 85 -18.93 -3.14 -33.48
C GLY A 85 -19.55 -3.40 -32.11
N ALA A 86 -20.83 -3.06 -31.90
CA ALA A 86 -21.58 -3.43 -30.71
C ALA A 86 -22.94 -4.03 -31.07
N SER A 87 -23.47 -4.88 -30.20
CA SER A 87 -24.80 -5.47 -30.31
C SER A 87 -25.48 -5.57 -28.94
N TYR A 88 -26.81 -5.56 -28.93
CA TYR A 88 -27.60 -5.92 -27.75
C TYR A 88 -28.04 -7.39 -27.89
N THR A 89 -27.56 -8.23 -27.01
CA THR A 89 -27.78 -9.68 -27.04
C THR A 89 -28.00 -10.24 -25.64
N ASP A 90 -29.06 -10.99 -25.44
CA ASP A 90 -29.37 -11.68 -24.19
C ASP A 90 -29.33 -10.78 -22.92
N GLY A 91 -29.79 -9.53 -23.06
CA GLY A 91 -29.80 -8.58 -21.97
C GLY A 91 -28.49 -7.81 -21.76
N ASN A 92 -27.47 -8.02 -22.61
CA ASN A 92 -26.15 -7.42 -22.47
C ASN A 92 -25.77 -6.59 -23.71
N ILE A 93 -24.88 -5.65 -23.53
CA ILE A 93 -24.19 -4.97 -24.65
C ILE A 93 -22.87 -5.70 -24.88
N VAL A 94 -22.71 -6.26 -26.08
CA VAL A 94 -21.49 -6.98 -26.48
C VAL A 94 -20.72 -6.14 -27.51
N ILE A 95 -19.50 -5.75 -27.17
CA ILE A 95 -18.56 -5.02 -28.03
C ILE A 95 -17.66 -6.06 -28.71
N THR A 96 -17.62 -6.06 -30.05
CA THR A 96 -16.93 -7.09 -30.85
C THR A 96 -15.85 -6.54 -31.78
N LYS A 97 -15.59 -5.22 -31.74
CA LYS A 97 -14.53 -4.57 -32.53
C LYS A 97 -13.82 -3.50 -31.70
N ALA A 98 -12.55 -3.23 -32.04
CA ALA A 98 -11.87 -2.01 -31.62
C ALA A 98 -12.67 -0.76 -32.05
N GLY A 99 -12.65 0.28 -31.22
CA GLY A 99 -13.33 1.54 -31.52
C GLY A 99 -13.80 2.31 -30.30
N THR A 100 -14.52 3.40 -30.55
CA THR A 100 -15.09 4.27 -29.52
C THR A 100 -16.61 4.06 -29.41
N TYR A 101 -17.07 3.84 -28.18
CA TYR A 101 -18.46 3.51 -27.84
C TYR A 101 -18.99 4.50 -26.82
N VAL A 102 -19.95 5.35 -27.21
CA VAL A 102 -20.50 6.41 -26.38
C VAL A 102 -21.83 5.93 -25.77
N PHE A 103 -21.83 5.76 -24.45
CA PHE A 103 -22.98 5.28 -23.69
C PHE A 103 -23.72 6.43 -22.99
N SER A 104 -25.04 6.38 -23.02
CA SER A 104 -25.90 7.30 -22.28
C SER A 104 -27.20 6.63 -21.88
N GLY A 105 -27.80 7.02 -20.74
CA GLY A 105 -29.10 6.55 -20.25
C GLY A 105 -29.00 5.48 -19.18
N GLU A 106 -30.09 4.73 -18.97
CA GLU A 106 -30.23 3.75 -17.89
C GLU A 106 -30.28 2.32 -18.44
N PHE A 107 -29.64 1.38 -17.76
CA PHE A 107 -29.57 -0.02 -18.23
C PHE A 107 -29.56 -1.02 -17.07
N ASN A 108 -30.25 -2.15 -17.28
CA ASN A 108 -30.15 -3.31 -16.41
C ASN A 108 -29.51 -4.44 -17.22
N GLY A 109 -28.22 -4.66 -17.04
CA GLY A 109 -27.44 -5.65 -17.78
C GLY A 109 -25.96 -5.37 -17.70
N GLN A 110 -25.17 -6.00 -18.57
CA GLN A 110 -23.72 -5.97 -18.58
C GLN A 110 -23.17 -5.37 -19.87
N ILE A 111 -22.04 -4.72 -19.80
CA ILE A 111 -21.19 -4.38 -20.95
C ILE A 111 -20.07 -5.44 -21.00
N ILE A 112 -19.97 -6.15 -22.13
CA ILE A 112 -19.00 -7.23 -22.34
C ILE A 112 -18.11 -6.88 -23.54
N THR A 113 -16.81 -7.15 -23.46
CA THR A 113 -15.91 -7.09 -24.62
C THR A 113 -15.58 -8.48 -25.13
N GLU A 114 -15.77 -8.68 -26.44
CA GLU A 114 -15.40 -9.88 -27.22
C GLU A 114 -14.58 -9.43 -28.43
N VAL A 115 -13.45 -8.77 -28.21
CA VAL A 115 -12.58 -8.18 -29.23
C VAL A 115 -11.28 -8.98 -29.36
N GLY A 116 -10.46 -8.68 -30.36
CA GLY A 116 -9.13 -9.32 -30.50
C GLY A 116 -8.16 -8.85 -29.44
N ASP A 117 -7.15 -9.69 -29.11
CA ASP A 117 -6.17 -9.43 -28.04
C ASP A 117 -5.31 -8.15 -28.27
N GLU A 118 -5.22 -7.66 -29.49
CA GLU A 118 -4.50 -6.42 -29.84
C GLU A 118 -5.43 -5.18 -29.91
N ASP A 119 -6.73 -5.37 -29.70
CA ASP A 119 -7.72 -4.33 -29.87
C ASP A 119 -7.79 -3.39 -28.66
N LEU A 120 -7.93 -2.08 -28.93
CA LEU A 120 -8.27 -1.07 -27.94
C LEU A 120 -9.77 -0.77 -28.01
N VAL A 121 -10.43 -0.79 -26.86
CA VAL A 121 -11.82 -0.37 -26.72
C VAL A 121 -11.88 0.91 -25.89
N HIS A 122 -12.42 1.98 -26.49
CA HIS A 122 -12.66 3.24 -25.82
C HIS A 122 -14.15 3.35 -25.44
N ILE A 123 -14.44 3.23 -24.17
CA ILE A 123 -15.77 3.38 -23.57
C ILE A 123 -15.91 4.83 -23.09
N VAL A 124 -16.96 5.52 -23.53
CA VAL A 124 -17.24 6.89 -23.14
C VAL A 124 -18.56 6.91 -22.38
N PHE A 125 -18.50 7.23 -21.09
CA PHE A 125 -19.69 7.39 -20.26
C PHE A 125 -20.17 8.83 -20.27
N ASN A 126 -21.38 9.02 -20.83
CA ASN A 126 -22.03 10.31 -21.00
C ASN A 126 -23.40 10.32 -20.28
N GLY A 127 -23.40 10.21 -18.97
CA GLY A 127 -24.58 10.18 -18.16
C GLY A 127 -25.28 8.81 -18.16
N VAL A 128 -24.60 7.78 -17.67
CA VAL A 128 -25.14 6.44 -17.56
C VAL A 128 -25.55 6.10 -16.13
N ASN A 129 -26.58 5.24 -16.00
CA ASN A 129 -26.93 4.55 -14.77
C ASN A 129 -27.12 3.07 -15.10
N ILE A 130 -26.12 2.22 -14.75
CA ILE A 130 -26.12 0.81 -15.13
C ILE A 130 -26.14 -0.06 -13.88
N THR A 131 -27.05 -1.00 -13.83
CA THR A 131 -27.17 -1.98 -12.74
C THR A 131 -27.11 -3.40 -13.31
N ASN A 132 -26.35 -4.28 -12.67
CA ASN A 132 -26.41 -5.72 -12.92
C ASN A 132 -26.55 -6.46 -11.60
N THR A 133 -27.61 -7.23 -11.44
CA THR A 133 -27.91 -7.90 -10.15
C THR A 133 -27.28 -9.28 -10.02
N THR A 134 -26.62 -9.79 -11.05
CA THR A 134 -26.16 -11.20 -11.11
C THR A 134 -24.72 -11.36 -11.63
N SER A 135 -24.03 -10.26 -11.93
CA SER A 135 -22.63 -10.24 -12.39
C SER A 135 -22.07 -8.82 -12.31
N SER A 136 -20.84 -8.62 -12.79
CA SER A 136 -20.24 -7.30 -12.99
C SER A 136 -21.09 -6.42 -13.91
N VAL A 137 -20.93 -5.11 -13.81
CA VAL A 137 -21.52 -4.15 -14.75
C VAL A 137 -20.69 -4.06 -16.03
N ILE A 138 -19.37 -4.04 -15.90
CA ILE A 138 -18.43 -4.13 -17.01
C ILE A 138 -17.60 -5.40 -16.84
N ASN A 139 -17.63 -6.27 -17.86
CA ASN A 139 -16.76 -7.45 -17.98
C ASN A 139 -15.94 -7.33 -19.25
N ALA A 140 -14.77 -6.72 -19.16
CA ALA A 140 -13.84 -6.62 -20.27
C ALA A 140 -12.81 -7.76 -20.17
N ALA A 141 -13.22 -8.95 -20.62
CA ALA A 141 -12.39 -10.15 -20.57
C ALA A 141 -11.41 -10.28 -21.75
N THR A 142 -11.58 -9.49 -22.82
CA THR A 142 -10.75 -9.54 -24.01
C THR A 142 -10.37 -8.13 -24.49
N GLY A 143 -9.31 -8.02 -25.28
CA GLY A 143 -8.73 -6.79 -25.76
C GLY A 143 -7.30 -6.61 -25.27
N ARG A 144 -6.61 -5.59 -25.76
CA ARG A 144 -5.29 -5.17 -25.23
C ARG A 144 -5.44 -4.15 -24.12
N LYS A 145 -6.41 -3.25 -24.26
CA LYS A 145 -6.60 -2.11 -23.36
C LYS A 145 -8.03 -1.59 -23.39
N ILE A 146 -8.52 -1.20 -22.23
CA ILE A 146 -9.76 -0.45 -22.09
C ILE A 146 -9.42 0.98 -21.67
N VAL A 147 -9.99 1.97 -22.36
CA VAL A 147 -10.00 3.37 -21.92
C VAL A 147 -11.44 3.73 -21.57
N LEU A 148 -11.68 4.16 -20.35
CA LEU A 148 -12.97 4.65 -19.87
C LEU A 148 -12.91 6.17 -19.69
N THR A 149 -13.58 6.90 -20.56
CA THR A 149 -13.68 8.36 -20.45
C THR A 149 -14.97 8.77 -19.75
N LEU A 150 -14.84 9.60 -18.73
CA LEU A 150 -15.94 10.22 -18.00
C LEU A 150 -16.18 11.62 -18.57
N VAL A 151 -17.30 11.82 -19.29
CA VAL A 151 -17.59 13.09 -19.97
C VAL A 151 -17.80 14.21 -18.94
N ASP A 152 -17.19 15.35 -19.20
CA ASP A 152 -17.26 16.52 -18.33
C ASP A 152 -18.69 16.92 -17.98
N GLY A 153 -18.93 17.18 -16.69
CA GLY A 153 -20.23 17.61 -16.17
C GLY A 153 -21.29 16.50 -16.11
N THR A 154 -20.96 15.26 -16.48
CA THR A 154 -21.88 14.13 -16.33
C THR A 154 -21.68 13.40 -15.01
N THR A 155 -22.74 12.74 -14.56
CA THR A 155 -22.70 11.78 -13.46
C THR A 155 -23.04 10.41 -14.01
N ASN A 156 -22.17 9.46 -13.77
CA ASN A 156 -22.28 8.07 -14.18
C ASN A 156 -22.36 7.21 -12.92
N THR A 157 -23.22 6.20 -12.93
CA THR A 157 -23.41 5.30 -11.79
C THR A 157 -23.38 3.87 -12.29
N ILE A 158 -22.63 3.02 -11.61
CA ILE A 158 -22.60 1.58 -11.83
C ILE A 158 -22.83 0.86 -10.51
N THR A 159 -23.72 -0.15 -10.51
CA THR A 159 -24.07 -0.90 -9.30
C THR A 159 -24.22 -2.37 -9.66
N ASP A 160 -23.54 -3.25 -8.94
CA ASP A 160 -23.71 -4.70 -9.07
C ASP A 160 -24.69 -5.28 -8.04
N GLY A 161 -24.90 -6.60 -8.10
CA GLY A 161 -25.71 -7.34 -7.16
C GLY A 161 -24.88 -7.99 -6.06
N THR A 162 -25.58 -8.54 -5.05
CA THR A 162 -24.95 -9.23 -3.92
C THR A 162 -24.49 -10.66 -4.23
N THR A 163 -24.75 -11.15 -5.43
CA THR A 163 -24.36 -12.50 -5.88
C THR A 163 -24.05 -12.49 -7.36
N TYR A 164 -23.01 -13.24 -7.75
CA TYR A 164 -22.65 -13.45 -9.15
C TYR A 164 -22.96 -14.88 -9.58
N ASN A 165 -23.41 -15.02 -10.82
CA ASN A 165 -23.68 -16.32 -11.42
C ASN A 165 -22.50 -16.70 -12.31
N TYR A 166 -21.70 -17.65 -11.89
CA TYR A 166 -20.58 -18.20 -12.65
C TYR A 166 -20.96 -19.46 -13.40
N ALA A 167 -20.29 -19.71 -14.51
CA ALA A 167 -20.25 -21.05 -15.10
C ALA A 167 -19.44 -21.99 -14.19
N GLU A 168 -19.64 -23.29 -14.35
CA GLU A 168 -18.93 -24.29 -13.54
C GLU A 168 -17.40 -24.18 -13.74
N GLY A 169 -16.68 -23.91 -12.65
CA GLY A 169 -15.22 -23.76 -12.64
C GLY A 169 -14.71 -22.36 -12.96
N GLU A 170 -15.61 -21.37 -13.11
CA GLU A 170 -15.25 -19.95 -13.25
C GLU A 170 -15.46 -19.22 -11.91
N ASP A 171 -14.59 -18.27 -11.62
CA ASP A 171 -14.61 -17.40 -10.45
C ASP A 171 -14.47 -15.91 -10.80
N GLU A 172 -14.42 -15.59 -12.09
CA GLU A 172 -14.35 -14.23 -12.63
C GLU A 172 -15.54 -13.94 -13.57
N PRO A 173 -15.98 -12.68 -13.67
CA PRO A 173 -15.44 -11.45 -13.05
C PRO A 173 -15.73 -11.36 -11.55
N ASP A 174 -14.85 -10.74 -10.77
CA ASP A 174 -14.95 -10.54 -9.32
C ASP A 174 -14.92 -9.04 -8.90
N ALA A 175 -15.39 -8.16 -9.78
CA ALA A 175 -15.51 -6.75 -9.53
C ALA A 175 -16.68 -6.13 -10.29
N THR A 176 -17.24 -5.01 -9.79
CA THR A 176 -18.30 -4.26 -10.49
C THR A 176 -17.83 -3.75 -11.85
N LEU A 177 -16.62 -3.18 -11.90
CA LEU A 177 -15.88 -2.86 -13.12
C LEU A 177 -14.65 -3.79 -13.19
N PHE A 178 -14.73 -4.78 -14.06
CA PHE A 178 -13.70 -5.81 -14.22
C PHE A 178 -13.06 -5.76 -15.60
N VAL A 179 -11.73 -5.67 -15.63
CA VAL A 179 -10.92 -5.63 -16.85
C VAL A 179 -9.75 -6.59 -16.70
N LYS A 180 -9.55 -7.49 -17.66
CA LYS A 180 -8.42 -8.45 -17.64
C LYS A 180 -7.09 -7.87 -18.16
N GLN A 181 -7.13 -6.69 -18.75
CA GLN A 181 -6.03 -6.02 -19.39
C GLN A 181 -5.75 -4.68 -18.72
N ASP A 182 -4.92 -3.86 -19.38
CA ASP A 182 -4.73 -2.47 -18.97
C ASP A 182 -6.05 -1.69 -18.96
N LEU A 183 -6.27 -0.93 -17.89
CA LEU A 183 -7.39 0.00 -17.79
C LEU A 183 -6.88 1.41 -17.55
N THR A 184 -7.37 2.34 -18.38
CA THR A 184 -7.21 3.78 -18.12
C THR A 184 -8.57 4.41 -17.87
N ILE A 185 -8.70 5.18 -16.78
CA ILE A 185 -9.86 6.06 -16.53
C ILE A 185 -9.40 7.50 -16.69
N ASN A 186 -10.08 8.27 -17.54
CA ASN A 186 -9.77 9.67 -17.82
C ASN A 186 -11.03 10.54 -17.95
N GLY A 187 -10.86 11.83 -18.26
CA GLY A 187 -11.95 12.80 -18.29
C GLY A 187 -12.24 13.39 -16.91
N ASN A 188 -13.24 14.31 -16.81
CA ASN A 188 -13.53 15.07 -15.58
C ASN A 188 -14.97 14.85 -15.08
N GLY A 189 -15.70 13.88 -15.62
CA GLY A 189 -17.03 13.50 -15.13
C GLY A 189 -16.97 12.80 -13.77
N THR A 190 -18.15 12.50 -13.23
CA THR A 190 -18.29 11.74 -11.98
C THR A 190 -18.60 10.28 -12.28
N LEU A 191 -17.96 9.35 -11.57
CA LEU A 191 -18.29 7.92 -11.54
C LEU A 191 -18.59 7.49 -10.09
N ASN A 192 -19.83 7.08 -9.86
CA ASN A 192 -20.23 6.43 -8.61
C ASN A 192 -20.20 4.92 -8.82
N ILE A 193 -19.51 4.19 -7.95
CA ILE A 193 -19.45 2.73 -7.97
C ILE A 193 -20.01 2.21 -6.64
N SER A 194 -21.05 1.38 -6.72
CA SER A 194 -21.56 0.63 -5.56
C SER A 194 -21.36 -0.86 -5.82
N SER A 195 -20.36 -1.43 -5.16
CA SER A 195 -20.02 -2.85 -5.26
C SER A 195 -20.59 -3.61 -4.08
N ASN A 196 -21.51 -4.52 -4.37
CA ASN A 196 -22.23 -5.30 -3.35
C ASN A 196 -21.75 -6.75 -3.27
N TYR A 197 -20.85 -7.18 -4.15
CA TYR A 197 -20.35 -8.55 -4.20
C TYR A 197 -18.88 -8.69 -3.79
N ALA A 198 -17.97 -7.88 -4.38
CA ALA A 198 -16.53 -8.02 -4.17
C ALA A 198 -15.82 -6.67 -4.40
N THR A 199 -14.76 -6.63 -5.21
CA THR A 199 -14.00 -5.41 -5.52
C THR A 199 -14.83 -4.43 -6.37
N ALA A 200 -14.69 -3.13 -6.13
CA ALA A 200 -15.42 -2.15 -6.94
C ALA A 200 -14.81 -1.97 -8.33
N LEU A 201 -13.49 -1.77 -8.42
CA LEU A 201 -12.75 -1.54 -9.66
C LEU A 201 -11.50 -2.42 -9.70
N LYS A 202 -11.40 -3.30 -10.71
CA LYS A 202 -10.27 -4.21 -10.87
C LYS A 202 -9.76 -4.25 -12.29
N ALA A 203 -8.44 -4.05 -12.45
CA ALA A 203 -7.68 -4.39 -13.65
C ALA A 203 -6.66 -5.48 -13.31
N LYS A 204 -6.52 -6.51 -14.16
CA LYS A 204 -5.55 -7.60 -13.91
C LYS A 204 -4.14 -7.28 -14.42
N ASP A 205 -3.98 -6.21 -15.17
CA ASP A 205 -2.70 -5.66 -15.56
C ASP A 205 -2.57 -4.25 -14.93
N ASN A 206 -2.16 -3.23 -15.69
CA ASN A 206 -1.96 -1.88 -15.18
C ASN A 206 -3.27 -1.09 -15.09
N LEU A 207 -3.44 -0.36 -14.00
CA LEU A 207 -4.54 0.57 -13.79
C LEU A 207 -4.02 2.01 -13.73
N ILE A 208 -4.52 2.87 -14.62
CA ILE A 208 -4.15 4.27 -14.70
C ILE A 208 -5.40 5.14 -14.51
N ILE A 209 -5.40 6.06 -13.54
CA ILE A 209 -6.49 7.01 -13.31
C ILE A 209 -5.95 8.43 -13.49
N LEU A 210 -6.37 9.12 -14.57
CA LEU A 210 -5.86 10.43 -14.99
C LEU A 210 -6.86 11.57 -14.80
N GLY A 211 -7.85 11.40 -13.96
CA GLY A 211 -8.84 12.41 -13.67
C GLY A 211 -10.17 11.82 -13.23
N GLY A 212 -11.20 12.66 -13.25
CA GLY A 212 -12.55 12.30 -12.82
C GLY A 212 -12.75 12.42 -11.31
N LYS A 213 -14.03 12.40 -10.95
CA LYS A 213 -14.45 12.26 -9.57
C LYS A 213 -15.03 10.87 -9.36
N LEU A 214 -14.33 10.04 -8.58
CA LEU A 214 -14.73 8.68 -8.27
C LEU A 214 -15.26 8.62 -6.84
N ASN A 215 -16.50 8.16 -6.65
CA ASN A 215 -17.06 7.85 -5.34
C ASN A 215 -17.28 6.34 -5.28
N ILE A 216 -16.60 5.66 -4.37
CA ILE A 216 -16.52 4.20 -4.32
C ILE A 216 -17.05 3.70 -2.97
N GLU A 217 -18.09 2.88 -3.04
CA GLU A 217 -18.59 2.09 -1.93
C GLU A 217 -18.47 0.60 -2.30
N SER A 218 -17.88 -0.22 -1.43
CA SER A 218 -17.70 -1.65 -1.69
C SER A 218 -17.76 -2.48 -0.41
N VAL A 219 -18.23 -3.71 -0.54
CA VAL A 219 -18.11 -4.74 0.51
C VAL A 219 -16.74 -5.44 0.48
N GLY A 220 -15.99 -5.29 -0.61
CA GLY A 220 -14.60 -5.72 -0.77
C GLY A 220 -13.69 -4.53 -0.98
N LYS A 221 -12.58 -4.73 -1.70
CA LYS A 221 -11.59 -3.67 -2.00
C LYS A 221 -12.18 -2.58 -2.90
N ALA A 222 -11.68 -1.34 -2.75
CA ALA A 222 -12.12 -0.27 -3.63
C ALA A 222 -11.47 -0.36 -5.02
N ILE A 223 -10.15 -0.36 -5.07
CA ILE A 223 -9.35 -0.29 -6.32
C ILE A 223 -8.26 -1.35 -6.27
N LYS A 224 -8.20 -2.20 -7.31
CA LYS A 224 -7.10 -3.14 -7.51
C LYS A 224 -6.58 -3.07 -8.96
N GLY A 225 -5.28 -2.80 -9.10
CA GLY A 225 -4.54 -3.06 -10.33
C GLY A 225 -3.48 -4.13 -10.03
N THR A 226 -3.47 -5.27 -10.72
CA THR A 226 -2.55 -6.34 -10.31
C THR A 226 -1.09 -5.95 -10.54
N ASP A 227 -0.73 -5.47 -11.75
CA ASP A 227 0.67 -5.13 -12.05
C ASP A 227 1.07 -3.76 -11.50
N SER A 228 0.18 -2.77 -11.61
CA SER A 228 0.43 -1.44 -11.06
C SER A 228 -0.84 -0.59 -10.93
N VAL A 229 -0.78 0.42 -10.05
CA VAL A 229 -1.78 1.50 -9.97
C VAL A 229 -1.07 2.85 -10.07
N THR A 230 -1.51 3.69 -11.01
CA THR A 230 -1.04 5.08 -11.13
C THR A 230 -2.21 6.05 -11.06
N ILE A 231 -2.10 7.07 -10.20
CA ILE A 231 -3.15 8.08 -9.99
C ILE A 231 -2.58 9.48 -10.21
N GLU A 232 -3.28 10.25 -11.05
CA GLU A 232 -2.95 11.64 -11.31
C GLU A 232 -4.23 12.45 -11.58
N ASN A 233 -4.33 13.64 -10.97
CA ASN A 233 -5.43 14.61 -11.15
C ASN A 233 -6.86 14.10 -10.84
N ALA A 234 -7.00 12.99 -10.12
CA ALA A 234 -8.29 12.43 -9.73
C ALA A 234 -8.75 12.93 -8.36
N ASP A 235 -10.09 13.00 -8.17
CA ASP A 235 -10.75 13.25 -6.88
C ASP A 235 -11.48 11.97 -6.47
N ILE A 236 -10.92 11.20 -5.54
CA ILE A 236 -11.37 9.85 -5.19
C ILE A 236 -11.83 9.83 -3.73
N THR A 237 -13.07 9.42 -3.50
CA THR A 237 -13.62 9.15 -2.17
C THR A 237 -13.93 7.66 -2.04
N ILE A 238 -13.41 7.03 -0.99
CA ILE A 238 -13.51 5.59 -0.73
C ILE A 238 -14.16 5.34 0.63
N ASN A 239 -15.15 4.45 0.66
CA ASN A 239 -15.77 3.92 1.87
C ASN A 239 -16.07 2.44 1.63
N VAL A 240 -15.22 1.56 2.16
CA VAL A 240 -15.27 0.12 1.89
C VAL A 240 -15.05 -0.70 3.16
N GLU A 241 -15.40 -2.00 3.11
CA GLU A 241 -15.21 -2.88 4.27
C GLU A 241 -13.83 -3.57 4.28
N ASP A 242 -13.17 -3.63 3.12
CA ASP A 242 -11.84 -4.21 2.89
C ASP A 242 -10.85 -3.07 2.54
N ASP A 243 -9.83 -3.30 1.73
CA ASP A 243 -8.76 -2.34 1.50
C ASP A 243 -9.13 -1.23 0.50
N GLY A 244 -8.42 -0.12 0.63
CA GLY A 244 -8.59 1.05 -0.21
C GLY A 244 -8.01 0.85 -1.61
N ILE A 245 -6.70 0.98 -1.76
CA ILE A 245 -6.01 0.87 -3.05
C ILE A 245 -4.91 -0.17 -2.96
N THR A 246 -5.02 -1.23 -3.76
CA THR A 246 -4.08 -2.36 -3.70
C THR A 246 -3.46 -2.68 -5.05
N THR A 247 -2.20 -3.12 -5.05
CA THR A 247 -1.52 -3.69 -6.21
C THR A 247 -0.45 -4.68 -5.77
N ASP A 248 -0.21 -5.69 -6.61
CA ASP A 248 0.88 -6.64 -6.37
C ASP A 248 2.23 -6.11 -6.93
N GLY A 249 2.27 -4.88 -7.43
CA GLY A 249 3.46 -4.23 -7.98
C GLY A 249 3.65 -2.80 -7.44
N ALA A 250 3.66 -1.80 -8.33
CA ALA A 250 3.93 -0.41 -7.96
C ALA A 250 2.66 0.44 -7.84
N LEU A 251 2.51 1.15 -6.73
CA LEU A 251 1.52 2.22 -6.55
C LEU A 251 2.20 3.58 -6.65
N VAL A 252 1.73 4.42 -7.59
CA VAL A 252 2.27 5.77 -7.81
C VAL A 252 1.15 6.79 -7.73
N ILE A 253 1.24 7.74 -6.79
CA ILE A 253 0.31 8.87 -6.67
C ILE A 253 1.08 10.15 -7.02
N ASN A 254 0.78 10.73 -8.19
CA ASN A 254 1.44 11.93 -8.68
C ASN A 254 0.73 13.21 -8.24
N SER A 255 -0.61 13.20 -8.20
CA SER A 255 -1.43 14.35 -7.79
C SER A 255 -2.89 13.94 -7.59
N GLY A 256 -3.74 14.88 -7.20
CA GLY A 256 -5.17 14.68 -6.95
C GLY A 256 -5.50 14.68 -5.46
N THR A 257 -6.73 14.30 -5.15
CA THR A 257 -7.22 14.16 -3.77
C THR A 257 -7.79 12.77 -3.58
N ILE A 258 -7.28 12.03 -2.62
CA ILE A 258 -7.76 10.70 -2.27
C ILE A 258 -8.21 10.75 -0.80
N LYS A 259 -9.47 10.45 -0.57
CA LYS A 259 -10.04 10.41 0.77
C LYS A 259 -10.62 9.03 1.05
N MET A 260 -10.01 8.31 1.95
CA MET A 260 -10.47 7.03 2.46
C MET A 260 -11.16 7.25 3.80
N GLU A 261 -12.51 7.27 3.79
CA GLU A 261 -13.31 7.56 4.98
C GLU A 261 -13.41 6.37 5.94
N LYS A 262 -13.32 5.16 5.39
CA LYS A 262 -13.28 3.89 6.09
C LYS A 262 -12.70 2.83 5.15
N VAL A 263 -11.65 2.16 5.60
CA VAL A 263 -11.01 1.03 4.89
C VAL A 263 -10.48 0.01 5.90
N GLY A 264 -10.17 -1.20 5.46
CA GLY A 264 -9.33 -2.17 6.16
C GLY A 264 -7.91 -1.63 6.22
N GLU A 265 -7.13 -1.86 5.17
CA GLU A 265 -5.86 -1.20 4.92
C GLU A 265 -6.05 -0.03 3.93
N GLY A 266 -5.21 1.01 4.07
CA GLY A 266 -5.31 2.18 3.20
C GLY A 266 -4.69 1.96 1.83
N LEU A 267 -3.37 1.95 1.77
CA LEU A 267 -2.55 1.73 0.57
C LEU A 267 -1.72 0.47 0.76
N GLU A 268 -1.86 -0.50 -0.15
CA GLU A 268 -1.14 -1.77 -0.11
C GLU A 268 -0.44 -2.01 -1.46
N ALA A 269 0.91 -2.16 -1.47
CA ALA A 269 1.68 -2.42 -2.68
C ALA A 269 3.09 -2.93 -2.34
N VAL A 270 3.83 -3.46 -3.33
CA VAL A 270 5.26 -3.76 -3.17
C VAL A 270 6.07 -2.47 -3.05
N THR A 271 5.78 -1.50 -3.91
CA THR A 271 6.40 -0.17 -3.82
C THR A 271 5.35 0.92 -3.87
N ILE A 272 5.45 1.89 -2.95
CA ILE A 272 4.53 3.01 -2.86
C ILE A 272 5.31 4.32 -3.02
N ASP A 273 5.04 5.05 -4.10
CA ASP A 273 5.60 6.39 -4.36
C ASP A 273 4.50 7.45 -4.29
N ILE A 274 4.56 8.35 -3.30
CA ILE A 274 3.71 9.54 -3.24
C ILE A 274 4.53 10.76 -3.68
N ASN A 275 4.22 11.25 -4.89
CA ASN A 275 4.92 12.33 -5.56
C ASN A 275 4.20 13.67 -5.46
N GLY A 276 2.96 13.68 -4.95
CA GLY A 276 2.14 14.88 -4.80
C GLY A 276 0.71 14.55 -4.40
N GLY A 277 -0.16 15.57 -4.41
CA GLY A 277 -1.57 15.43 -4.06
C GLY A 277 -1.84 15.47 -2.55
N THR A 278 -3.08 15.13 -2.19
CA THR A 278 -3.53 14.98 -0.80
C THR A 278 -4.13 13.60 -0.63
N VAL A 279 -3.66 12.86 0.37
CA VAL A 279 -4.14 11.51 0.70
C VAL A 279 -4.55 11.51 2.17
N ASP A 280 -5.83 11.31 2.44
CA ASP A 280 -6.40 11.20 3.78
C ASP A 280 -6.90 9.76 3.99
N ILE A 281 -6.38 9.08 5.01
CA ILE A 281 -6.65 7.67 5.28
C ILE A 281 -7.20 7.51 6.69
N VAL A 282 -8.35 6.81 6.79
CA VAL A 282 -8.87 6.28 8.06
C VAL A 282 -9.00 4.77 7.90
N ALA A 283 -8.00 4.05 8.39
CA ALA A 283 -7.90 2.60 8.32
C ALA A 283 -8.23 1.94 9.68
N SER A 284 -8.88 0.78 9.64
CA SER A 284 -9.11 -0.05 10.84
C SER A 284 -7.93 -0.94 11.17
N ASP A 285 -7.08 -1.20 10.18
CA ASP A 285 -5.81 -1.89 10.23
C ASP A 285 -4.70 -0.92 9.80
N ASP A 286 -3.80 -1.30 8.89
CA ASP A 286 -2.67 -0.47 8.51
C ASP A 286 -3.05 0.71 7.61
N GLY A 287 -2.39 1.84 7.88
CA GLY A 287 -2.61 3.03 7.04
C GLY A 287 -1.93 2.90 5.68
N ILE A 288 -0.66 2.55 5.67
CA ILE A 288 0.18 2.34 4.49
C ILE A 288 0.97 1.06 4.70
N ASN A 289 0.80 0.08 3.81
CA ASN A 289 1.46 -1.22 3.87
C ASN A 289 2.29 -1.44 2.60
N ALA A 290 3.62 -1.25 2.69
CA ALA A 290 4.55 -1.63 1.63
C ALA A 290 4.99 -3.08 1.86
N ARG A 291 4.16 -4.02 1.41
CA ARG A 291 4.37 -5.46 1.61
C ARG A 291 5.25 -6.06 0.53
N GLY A 292 6.06 -7.03 0.92
CA GLY A 292 6.86 -7.78 -0.03
C GLY A 292 6.03 -8.62 -1.00
N LEU A 293 6.63 -9.01 -2.11
CA LEU A 293 6.03 -9.99 -3.02
C LEU A 293 5.88 -11.33 -2.29
N ILE A 294 4.65 -11.76 -2.14
CA ILE A 294 4.33 -13.09 -1.61
C ILE A 294 4.05 -14.00 -2.79
N ASP A 295 4.83 -15.09 -2.93
CA ASP A 295 4.53 -16.14 -3.89
C ASP A 295 3.33 -16.95 -3.39
N ASP A 296 2.20 -16.84 -4.06
CA ASP A 296 0.96 -17.58 -3.73
C ASP A 296 1.14 -19.12 -3.75
N SER A 297 2.26 -19.60 -4.25
CA SER A 297 2.61 -21.03 -4.21
C SER A 297 3.17 -21.51 -2.86
N VAL A 298 3.54 -20.59 -1.95
CA VAL A 298 4.04 -20.92 -0.61
C VAL A 298 2.86 -21.08 0.38
N ASN A 299 3.07 -21.89 1.41
CA ASN A 299 2.07 -22.09 2.45
C ASN A 299 2.00 -20.89 3.42
N ASP A 300 0.95 -20.82 4.23
CA ASP A 300 0.69 -19.67 5.10
C ASP A 300 1.80 -19.45 6.15
N GLU A 301 2.46 -20.52 6.66
CA GLU A 301 3.61 -20.39 7.58
C GLU A 301 4.83 -19.76 6.88
N GLU A 302 5.06 -20.08 5.59
CA GLU A 302 6.11 -19.46 4.79
C GLU A 302 5.74 -18.01 4.42
N LYS A 303 4.46 -17.69 4.22
CA LYS A 303 3.99 -16.33 3.99
C LYS A 303 4.22 -15.43 5.22
N GLU A 304 3.90 -15.93 6.42
CA GLU A 304 4.18 -15.20 7.67
C GLU A 304 5.69 -14.94 7.84
N ALA A 305 6.54 -15.96 7.62
CA ALA A 305 7.99 -15.80 7.70
C ALA A 305 8.55 -14.81 6.64
N TYR A 306 7.92 -14.75 5.47
CA TYR A 306 8.31 -13.81 4.41
C TYR A 306 7.99 -12.35 4.77
N GLY A 307 6.92 -12.11 5.51
CA GLY A 307 6.54 -10.78 6.02
C GLY A 307 7.55 -10.20 7.02
N GLU A 308 8.28 -11.05 7.76
CA GLU A 308 9.26 -10.62 8.76
C GLU A 308 10.67 -10.36 8.19
N GLU A 309 10.94 -10.66 6.90
CA GLU A 309 12.24 -10.46 6.29
C GLU A 309 12.34 -9.10 5.58
N ASN A 310 13.45 -8.38 5.79
CA ASN A 310 13.74 -7.16 5.02
C ASN A 310 13.79 -7.46 3.51
N GLN A 311 12.89 -6.91 2.75
CA GLN A 311 12.80 -7.06 1.31
C GLN A 311 13.37 -5.82 0.62
N ALA A 312 14.55 -5.96 0.04
CA ALA A 312 15.36 -4.86 -0.48
C ALA A 312 14.65 -4.03 -1.59
N ASP A 313 13.72 -4.64 -2.31
CA ASP A 313 12.98 -4.01 -3.42
C ASP A 313 11.63 -3.44 -2.97
N THR A 314 11.26 -3.60 -1.69
CA THR A 314 10.03 -3.11 -1.11
C THR A 314 10.27 -1.76 -0.41
N TYR A 315 9.39 -0.80 -0.62
CA TYR A 315 9.50 0.49 0.06
C TYR A 315 8.22 1.32 0.02
N PHE A 316 8.10 2.20 1.02
CA PHE A 316 7.26 3.39 0.97
C PHE A 316 8.13 4.64 0.81
N ARG A 317 7.75 5.55 -0.11
CA ARG A 317 8.43 6.82 -0.35
C ARG A 317 7.44 7.96 -0.51
N ILE A 318 7.75 9.09 0.12
CA ILE A 318 7.07 10.36 -0.13
C ILE A 318 8.10 11.43 -0.55
N THR A 319 7.86 12.09 -1.70
CA THR A 319 8.71 13.18 -2.21
C THR A 319 8.01 14.53 -2.18
N ALA A 320 6.68 14.56 -2.22
CA ALA A 320 5.86 15.78 -2.11
C ALA A 320 4.41 15.41 -1.75
N GLY A 321 3.54 16.41 -1.58
CA GLY A 321 2.12 16.23 -1.23
C GLY A 321 1.88 16.27 0.27
N THR A 322 0.64 15.95 0.64
CA THR A 322 0.21 15.85 2.04
C THR A 322 -0.48 14.51 2.27
N VAL A 323 -0.03 13.77 3.25
CA VAL A 323 -0.60 12.48 3.64
C VAL A 323 -0.99 12.56 5.12
N ASN A 324 -2.24 12.24 5.41
CA ASN A 324 -2.77 12.15 6.77
C ASN A 324 -3.28 10.73 6.99
N VAL A 325 -2.76 10.06 7.99
CA VAL A 325 -3.10 8.68 8.34
C VAL A 325 -3.70 8.64 9.73
N THR A 326 -4.81 7.95 9.88
CA THR A 326 -5.33 7.45 11.15
C THR A 326 -5.48 5.95 11.02
N ALA A 327 -4.73 5.18 11.79
CA ALA A 327 -4.67 3.72 11.69
C ALA A 327 -5.02 3.05 13.03
N GLY A 328 -5.66 1.88 12.95
CA GLY A 328 -5.90 0.99 14.08
C GLY A 328 -4.77 -0.02 14.27
N GLY A 329 -4.15 -0.47 13.17
CA GLY A 329 -2.90 -1.20 13.05
C GLY A 329 -1.72 -0.25 12.87
N ASP A 330 -0.70 -0.65 12.10
CA ASP A 330 0.46 0.20 11.86
C ASP A 330 0.12 1.46 11.06
N GLY A 331 0.69 2.59 11.48
CA GLY A 331 0.52 3.82 10.72
C GLY A 331 1.15 3.72 9.33
N ILE A 332 2.37 3.22 9.31
CA ILE A 332 3.16 2.86 8.14
C ILE A 332 3.84 1.54 8.47
N ASP A 333 3.54 0.50 7.72
CA ASP A 333 4.28 -0.76 7.69
C ASP A 333 5.08 -0.87 6.39
N SER A 334 6.32 -1.34 6.47
CA SER A 334 7.12 -1.67 5.30
C SER A 334 7.98 -2.89 5.52
N ASN A 335 7.73 -3.97 4.79
CA ASN A 335 8.65 -5.09 4.77
C ASN A 335 10.04 -4.73 4.19
N GLY A 336 10.29 -3.49 3.84
CA GLY A 336 11.55 -3.00 3.29
C GLY A 336 11.96 -1.65 3.85
N GLN A 337 11.98 -0.64 3.00
CA GLN A 337 12.53 0.67 3.32
C GLN A 337 11.43 1.72 3.46
N VAL A 338 11.68 2.75 4.28
CA VAL A 338 10.86 3.97 4.35
C VAL A 338 11.72 5.19 4.00
N TYR A 339 11.27 5.97 3.00
CA TYR A 339 11.96 7.17 2.52
C TYR A 339 11.07 8.40 2.64
N ILE A 340 11.37 9.30 3.58
CA ILE A 340 10.73 10.61 3.69
C ILE A 340 11.70 11.64 3.08
N GLU A 341 11.44 12.02 1.84
CA GLU A 341 12.30 12.91 1.05
C GLU A 341 11.70 14.31 0.86
N GLY A 342 10.39 14.45 1.14
CA GLY A 342 9.67 15.72 1.03
C GLY A 342 8.21 15.59 1.46
N GLY A 343 7.40 16.61 1.17
CA GLY A 343 5.97 16.62 1.51
C GLY A 343 5.67 16.80 3.01
N THR A 344 4.45 16.48 3.37
CA THR A 344 3.97 16.47 4.76
C THR A 344 3.29 15.14 5.05
N LEU A 345 3.74 14.45 6.07
CA LEU A 345 3.19 13.17 6.50
C LEU A 345 2.82 13.25 7.99
N ASN A 346 1.54 13.15 8.28
CA ASN A 346 0.99 13.14 9.63
C ASN A 346 0.37 11.77 9.90
N VAL A 347 0.78 11.12 10.97
CA VAL A 347 0.34 9.77 11.33
C VAL A 347 -0.22 9.78 12.75
N SER A 348 -1.46 9.35 12.90
CA SER A 348 -2.07 8.96 14.16
C SER A 348 -2.16 7.44 14.15
N GLY A 349 -1.14 6.78 14.66
CA GLY A 349 -1.03 5.33 14.76
C GLY A 349 -1.87 4.76 15.90
N PRO A 350 -1.71 3.47 16.23
CA PRO A 350 -2.54 2.78 17.22
C PRO A 350 -2.39 3.39 18.60
N ALA A 351 -3.47 3.31 19.41
CA ALA A 351 -3.50 3.78 20.79
C ALA A 351 -3.00 2.73 21.80
N SER A 352 -2.89 1.47 21.38
CA SER A 352 -2.45 0.32 22.19
C SER A 352 -2.27 -0.90 21.28
N GLY A 353 -1.57 -1.90 21.77
CA GLY A 353 -1.34 -3.15 21.05
C GLY A 353 0.12 -3.33 20.67
N PRO A 354 0.42 -4.33 19.85
CA PRO A 354 1.77 -4.57 19.32
C PRO A 354 2.14 -3.66 18.15
N ASP A 355 1.15 -3.10 17.46
CA ASP A 355 1.34 -2.27 16.27
C ASP A 355 1.83 -0.87 16.64
N VAL A 356 2.50 -0.19 15.73
CA VAL A 356 3.17 1.10 15.96
C VAL A 356 2.85 2.13 14.87
N SER A 357 3.26 3.38 15.07
CA SER A 357 3.03 4.42 14.07
C SER A 357 3.98 4.35 12.86
N LEU A 358 5.10 3.62 13.01
CA LEU A 358 6.12 3.41 11.99
C LEU A 358 6.79 2.07 12.25
N ASP A 359 6.59 1.10 11.36
CA ASP A 359 7.22 -0.22 11.35
C ASP A 359 7.96 -0.47 10.03
N PHE A 360 9.11 -1.14 10.08
CA PHE A 360 9.88 -1.43 8.88
C PHE A 360 10.93 -2.52 9.12
N ASN A 361 11.08 -3.44 8.16
CA ASN A 361 12.10 -4.49 8.25
C ASN A 361 13.48 -4.04 7.73
N GLY A 362 13.56 -2.92 7.03
CA GLY A 362 14.78 -2.37 6.46
C GLY A 362 15.31 -1.16 7.21
N LYS A 363 15.17 0.02 6.63
CA LYS A 363 15.55 1.30 7.22
C LYS A 363 14.53 2.38 6.92
N ALA A 364 14.21 3.19 7.93
CA ALA A 364 13.50 4.43 7.72
C ALA A 364 14.49 5.61 7.67
N THR A 365 14.42 6.43 6.64
CA THR A 365 15.28 7.61 6.50
C THR A 365 14.46 8.86 6.22
N ILE A 366 14.88 9.98 6.83
CA ILE A 366 14.32 11.29 6.55
C ILE A 366 15.40 12.25 6.05
N THR A 367 15.19 12.79 4.85
CA THR A 367 16.12 13.72 4.19
C THR A 367 15.48 15.07 3.86
N GLY A 368 14.14 15.15 3.97
CA GLY A 368 13.36 16.35 3.71
C GLY A 368 11.91 16.23 4.18
N GLY A 369 11.13 17.30 4.03
CA GLY A 369 9.72 17.33 4.36
C GLY A 369 9.39 17.56 5.83
N THR A 370 8.13 17.31 6.16
CA THR A 370 7.58 17.38 7.51
C THR A 370 7.00 16.02 7.89
N PHE A 371 7.44 15.49 9.01
CA PHE A 371 6.94 14.22 9.55
C PHE A 371 6.51 14.40 11.00
N ILE A 372 5.29 14.01 11.30
CA ILE A 372 4.76 13.92 12.66
C ILE A 372 4.04 12.59 12.77
N SER A 373 4.51 11.71 13.65
CA SER A 373 3.77 10.50 14.00
C SER A 373 3.53 10.42 15.50
N THR A 374 2.39 9.85 15.87
CA THR A 374 2.00 9.58 17.25
C THR A 374 1.54 8.13 17.36
N GLY A 375 1.87 7.46 18.47
CA GLY A 375 1.52 6.07 18.71
C GLY A 375 1.98 5.60 20.07
N VAL A 376 2.23 4.29 20.20
CA VAL A 376 2.67 3.64 21.44
C VAL A 376 4.20 3.61 21.57
N GLN A 377 4.70 3.35 22.80
CA GLN A 377 6.15 3.19 23.06
C GLN A 377 6.62 1.74 22.90
N GLU A 378 5.72 0.81 23.02
CA GLU A 378 5.98 -0.61 22.83
C GLU A 378 6.42 -0.84 21.38
N MET A 379 7.50 -1.56 21.17
CA MET A 379 8.09 -1.81 19.84
C MET A 379 8.39 -0.54 19.00
N PHE A 380 8.53 0.61 19.66
CA PHE A 380 8.77 1.90 18.99
C PHE A 380 10.02 1.86 18.11
N GLU A 381 9.84 2.24 16.86
CA GLU A 381 10.89 2.42 15.87
C GLU A 381 11.04 3.88 15.46
N SER A 382 12.20 4.26 14.95
CA SER A 382 12.52 5.62 14.55
C SER A 382 13.48 5.64 13.35
N PHE A 383 13.79 6.83 12.86
CA PHE A 383 14.65 7.00 11.71
C PHE A 383 16.09 6.55 11.95
N ASP A 384 16.68 5.93 10.91
CA ASP A 384 18.09 5.50 10.89
C ASP A 384 19.06 6.68 10.95
N SER A 385 20.23 6.44 11.52
CA SER A 385 21.33 7.42 11.66
C SER A 385 21.88 7.97 10.33
N SER A 386 21.53 7.38 9.19
CA SER A 386 21.83 7.91 7.85
C SER A 386 20.90 9.05 7.43
N SER A 387 19.87 9.37 8.22
CA SER A 387 18.99 10.52 8.01
C SER A 387 19.77 11.82 8.06
N THR A 388 19.52 12.74 7.13
CA THR A 388 20.20 14.03 7.05
C THR A 388 19.42 15.19 7.65
N GLN A 389 18.11 14.99 7.92
CA GLN A 389 17.24 15.93 8.61
C GLN A 389 17.16 15.59 10.10
N ASN A 390 17.16 16.63 10.98
CA ASN A 390 17.02 16.43 12.42
C ASN A 390 15.61 15.96 12.78
N PHE A 391 15.52 15.05 13.77
CA PHE A 391 14.24 14.59 14.30
C PHE A 391 14.28 14.49 15.83
N ILE A 392 13.09 14.48 16.44
CA ILE A 392 12.90 14.41 17.89
C ILE A 392 11.99 13.23 18.20
N ASN A 393 12.45 12.28 19.00
CA ASN A 393 11.65 11.25 19.62
C ASN A 393 11.17 11.74 20.99
N VAL A 394 9.87 11.66 21.25
CA VAL A 394 9.27 12.11 22.51
C VAL A 394 8.53 10.97 23.17
N PHE A 395 8.83 10.71 24.45
CA PHE A 395 8.20 9.67 25.23
C PHE A 395 7.48 10.26 26.44
N TYR A 396 6.21 9.92 26.59
CA TYR A 396 5.38 10.35 27.71
C TYR A 396 5.15 9.20 28.68
N SER A 397 5.40 9.41 29.97
CA SER A 397 5.18 8.41 31.02
C SER A 397 3.71 8.01 31.23
N THR A 398 2.78 8.80 30.70
CA THR A 398 1.34 8.56 30.71
C THR A 398 0.76 8.93 29.35
N ALA A 399 -0.24 8.18 28.90
CA ALA A 399 -0.88 8.47 27.63
C ALA A 399 -1.44 9.89 27.57
N VAL A 400 -1.22 10.54 26.43
CA VAL A 400 -1.82 11.81 26.06
C VAL A 400 -3.05 11.50 25.22
N SER A 401 -4.18 12.09 25.56
CA SER A 401 -5.44 11.81 24.85
C SER A 401 -5.45 12.34 23.43
N GLY A 402 -6.02 11.57 22.52
CA GLY A 402 -6.36 12.01 21.17
C GLY A 402 -7.13 13.32 21.17
N GLY A 403 -7.00 14.10 20.12
CA GLY A 403 -7.51 15.47 20.04
C GLY A 403 -6.62 16.51 20.77
N THR A 404 -5.53 16.08 21.43
CA THR A 404 -4.55 16.99 22.02
C THR A 404 -3.53 17.41 20.97
N GLU A 405 -3.39 18.73 20.75
CA GLU A 405 -2.40 19.28 19.82
C GLU A 405 -0.96 18.96 20.29
N VAL A 406 -0.18 18.32 19.44
CA VAL A 406 1.29 18.22 19.54
C VAL A 406 1.88 19.41 18.81
N LYS A 407 2.75 20.19 19.45
CA LYS A 407 3.26 21.41 18.89
C LYS A 407 4.73 21.63 19.24
N VAL A 408 5.48 22.13 18.26
CA VAL A 408 6.85 22.62 18.45
C VAL A 408 6.88 24.11 18.18
N THR A 409 7.43 24.88 19.12
CA THR A 409 7.61 26.34 18.96
C THR A 409 9.10 26.72 19.10
N ASP A 410 9.50 27.76 18.35
CA ASP A 410 10.82 28.38 18.52
C ASP A 410 10.89 29.27 19.78
N LYS A 411 12.07 29.81 20.09
CA LYS A 411 12.28 30.73 21.23
C LYS A 411 11.46 32.02 21.16
N SER A 412 10.97 32.38 19.99
CA SER A 412 10.10 33.54 19.78
C SER A 412 8.62 33.22 19.95
N GLY A 413 8.28 31.96 20.16
CA GLY A 413 6.92 31.47 20.27
C GLY A 413 6.23 31.21 18.92
N ASN A 414 6.97 31.23 17.80
CA ASN A 414 6.40 30.85 16.51
C ASN A 414 6.24 29.34 16.41
N VAL A 415 5.11 28.88 15.87
CA VAL A 415 4.86 27.46 15.62
C VAL A 415 5.73 26.98 14.47
N VAL A 416 6.52 25.95 14.72
CA VAL A 416 7.39 25.26 13.75
C VAL A 416 6.68 24.03 13.18
N LEU A 417 6.07 23.23 14.06
CA LEU A 417 5.30 22.03 13.77
C LEU A 417 4.04 22.05 14.61
N SER A 418 2.93 21.55 14.07
CA SER A 418 1.69 21.34 14.80
C SER A 418 0.87 20.23 14.14
N TYR A 419 0.35 19.30 14.94
CA TYR A 419 -0.57 18.23 14.53
C TYR A 419 -1.50 17.87 15.68
N THR A 420 -2.74 17.54 15.34
CA THR A 420 -3.72 17.05 16.31
C THR A 420 -4.10 15.61 15.95
N PRO A 421 -3.49 14.60 16.61
CA PRO A 421 -3.78 13.19 16.33
C PRO A 421 -5.18 12.81 16.81
N THR A 422 -5.77 11.80 16.19
CA THR A 422 -7.08 11.26 16.55
C THR A 422 -7.00 10.31 17.72
N ASN A 423 -5.99 9.45 17.77
CA ASN A 423 -5.81 8.39 18.75
C ASN A 423 -5.01 8.87 19.97
N ASP A 424 -5.18 8.20 21.11
CA ASP A 424 -4.31 8.38 22.29
C ASP A 424 -2.88 7.94 21.95
N PHE A 425 -1.88 8.54 22.61
CA PHE A 425 -0.48 8.24 22.29
C PHE A 425 0.43 8.34 23.52
N THR A 426 1.54 7.61 23.49
CA THR A 426 2.64 7.66 24.46
C THR A 426 3.97 8.00 23.84
N ALA A 427 4.10 7.91 22.50
CA ALA A 427 5.29 8.24 21.76
C ALA A 427 4.97 9.19 20.60
N VAL A 428 5.94 10.02 20.21
CA VAL A 428 5.84 10.95 19.07
C VAL A 428 7.18 11.01 18.36
N ILE A 429 7.15 11.03 17.03
CA ILE A 429 8.31 11.40 16.20
C ILE A 429 8.00 12.72 15.49
N LEU A 430 8.91 13.67 15.57
CA LEU A 430 8.79 15.00 15.00
C LEU A 430 10.00 15.30 14.12
N SER A 431 9.79 15.68 12.86
CA SER A 431 10.87 16.12 11.99
C SER A 431 10.40 17.20 11.02
N SER A 432 11.28 18.16 10.76
CA SER A 432 11.11 19.24 9.78
C SER A 432 12.46 19.87 9.45
N ASP A 433 12.59 20.44 8.26
CA ASP A 433 13.72 21.28 7.85
C ASP A 433 13.92 22.53 8.74
N LYS A 434 12.86 22.89 9.52
CA LYS A 434 12.90 24.01 10.47
C LYS A 434 13.53 23.66 11.82
N LEU A 435 13.82 22.40 12.10
CA LEU A 435 14.55 21.98 13.31
C LEU A 435 16.05 22.13 13.09
N VAL A 436 16.59 23.29 13.45
CA VAL A 436 17.97 23.69 13.16
C VAL A 436 18.91 23.30 14.30
N THR A 437 20.01 22.64 13.97
CA THR A 437 21.06 22.26 14.94
C THR A 437 21.60 23.50 15.70
N GLY A 438 21.65 23.41 17.03
CA GLY A 438 22.08 24.46 17.95
C GLY A 438 20.95 25.40 18.39
N GLU A 439 19.79 25.39 17.75
CA GLU A 439 18.62 26.15 18.19
C GLU A 439 17.82 25.38 19.23
N THR A 440 17.11 26.13 20.09
CA THR A 440 16.26 25.57 21.14
C THR A 440 14.80 25.75 20.79
N TYR A 441 14.03 24.69 21.00
CA TYR A 441 12.59 24.62 20.75
C TYR A 441 11.85 24.13 22.01
N THR A 442 10.57 24.48 22.09
CA THR A 442 9.66 23.91 23.10
C THR A 442 8.73 22.93 22.39
N VAL A 443 8.74 21.69 22.86
CA VAL A 443 7.79 20.64 22.43
C VAL A 443 6.68 20.55 23.46
N SER A 444 5.42 20.61 23.05
CA SER A 444 4.28 20.57 23.94
C SER A 444 3.15 19.66 23.44
N ALA A 445 2.48 18.97 24.38
CA ALA A 445 1.25 18.22 24.15
C ALA A 445 0.38 18.30 25.41
N GLY A 446 -0.72 19.03 25.34
CA GLY A 446 -1.58 19.32 26.49
C GLY A 446 -0.84 20.05 27.62
N SER A 447 -0.74 19.42 28.79
CA SER A 447 0.01 19.96 29.95
C SER A 447 1.50 19.66 29.91
N ASN A 448 1.95 18.74 29.04
CA ASN A 448 3.36 18.40 28.89
C ASN A 448 4.05 19.50 28.06
N SER A 449 5.21 19.95 28.54
CA SER A 449 6.00 20.98 27.84
C SER A 449 7.45 20.87 28.25
N GLU A 450 8.32 20.65 27.26
CA GLU A 450 9.76 20.43 27.45
C GLU A 450 10.56 21.27 26.46
N GLU A 451 11.69 21.83 26.92
CA GLU A 451 12.66 22.53 26.04
C GLU A 451 13.76 21.58 25.61
N ILE A 452 14.12 21.64 24.31
CA ILE A 452 15.22 20.88 23.75
C ILE A 452 16.09 21.75 22.85
N THR A 453 17.41 21.61 22.97
CA THR A 453 18.36 22.18 22.02
C THR A 453 18.77 21.12 21.03
N ILE A 454 18.52 21.34 19.74
CA ILE A 454 18.70 20.34 18.69
C ILE A 454 20.19 20.05 18.46
N SER A 455 20.53 18.78 18.53
CA SER A 455 21.77 18.17 18.03
C SER A 455 21.56 17.69 16.60
N ALA A 456 22.64 17.48 15.84
CA ALA A 456 22.51 16.88 14.50
C ALA A 456 22.00 15.44 14.59
N GLY A 457 21.01 15.12 13.76
CA GLY A 457 20.38 13.81 13.69
C GLY A 457 19.30 13.62 14.77
N GLU A 458 19.38 12.52 15.48
CA GLU A 458 18.41 12.13 16.52
C GLU A 458 18.51 13.00 17.78
N ASN A 459 17.33 13.34 18.30
CA ASN A 459 17.13 14.02 19.59
C ASN A 459 16.02 13.32 20.37
N THR A 460 16.09 13.32 21.70
CA THR A 460 15.11 12.60 22.53
C THR A 460 14.63 13.44 23.70
N ILE A 461 13.33 13.41 23.96
CA ILE A 461 12.66 13.95 25.15
C ILE A 461 11.99 12.80 25.89
N GLY A 462 12.20 12.70 27.20
CA GLY A 462 11.67 11.60 28.03
C GLY A 462 12.52 10.33 27.94
N GLU A 463 12.04 9.28 28.56
CA GLU A 463 12.66 7.96 28.55
C GLU A 463 11.66 6.95 28.01
N GLN A 464 12.07 6.16 27.01
CA GLN A 464 11.26 5.04 26.53
C GLN A 464 11.07 4.03 27.67
N SER A 465 9.83 3.66 27.97
CA SER A 465 9.56 2.63 28.96
C SER A 465 10.11 1.29 28.41
N SER A 466 10.95 0.63 29.22
CA SER A 466 11.43 -0.71 28.91
C SER A 466 10.30 -1.74 29.07
N GLY A 467 9.34 -1.75 28.15
CA GLY A 467 8.49 -2.89 27.89
C GLY A 467 9.37 -4.06 27.46
N MET A 468 9.00 -5.29 27.76
CA MET A 468 9.76 -6.49 27.35
C MET A 468 9.78 -6.57 25.82
N GLY A 469 10.71 -5.85 25.18
CA GLY A 469 10.98 -5.98 23.77
C GLY A 469 11.66 -7.30 23.48
N PHE A 470 11.11 -8.08 22.59
CA PHE A 470 11.85 -9.12 21.90
C PHE A 470 12.83 -8.42 20.95
N GLY A 471 14.06 -8.19 21.47
CA GLY A 471 15.09 -7.49 20.71
C GLY A 471 15.68 -8.36 19.61
N GLY A 472 15.45 -7.98 18.37
CA GLY A 472 16.25 -8.31 17.21
C GLY A 472 17.09 -7.10 16.79
N GLY A 473 18.08 -6.71 17.56
CA GLY A 473 18.99 -5.62 17.22
C GLY A 473 20.43 -6.02 17.53
N ASN A 474 21.29 -6.06 16.51
CA ASN A 474 22.72 -6.36 16.57
C ASN A 474 23.48 -5.25 17.31
N GLY A 475 23.28 -5.15 18.61
CA GLY A 475 24.03 -4.28 19.51
C GLY A 475 25.20 -5.03 20.15
N THR A 476 26.44 -4.65 19.86
CA THR A 476 27.64 -5.12 20.56
C THR A 476 27.53 -4.84 22.06
N PRO A 477 27.72 -5.84 22.94
CA PRO A 477 27.68 -5.63 24.37
C PRO A 477 28.84 -4.75 24.85
N PRO A 478 28.64 -3.87 25.83
CA PRO A 478 29.71 -3.05 26.38
C PRO A 478 30.73 -3.93 27.12
N SER A 479 32.00 -3.75 26.77
CA SER A 479 33.14 -4.38 27.41
C SER A 479 33.40 -3.79 28.78
N GLY A 480 33.11 -4.55 29.82
CA GLY A 480 33.45 -4.18 31.17
C GLY A 480 33.21 -5.34 32.13
N ALA A 481 34.14 -6.30 32.19
CA ALA A 481 34.14 -7.30 33.26
C ALA A 481 34.87 -6.79 34.50
N PRO A 482 34.41 -7.16 35.72
CA PRO A 482 35.30 -7.54 36.78
C PRO A 482 34.98 -8.92 37.37
N GLY A 483 35.98 -9.77 37.41
CA GLY A 483 36.39 -10.60 38.52
C GLY A 483 35.46 -11.73 38.97
N GLU A 484 35.98 -12.91 38.80
CA GLU A 484 35.60 -14.20 39.37
C GLU A 484 35.16 -14.13 40.85
N ASN A 485 34.04 -14.78 41.20
CA ASN A 485 34.02 -15.70 42.33
C ASN A 485 32.86 -16.70 42.18
N GLY A 486 33.24 -17.96 42.25
CA GLY A 486 32.37 -19.10 42.08
C GLY A 486 31.28 -19.24 43.17
N SER A 487 30.10 -19.59 42.70
CA SER A 487 29.09 -20.30 43.52
C SER A 487 28.18 -21.04 42.54
N THR A 488 28.10 -22.33 42.69
CA THR A 488 27.21 -23.27 42.01
C THR A 488 25.74 -22.84 42.15
N PRO A 489 24.93 -22.91 41.08
CA PRO A 489 23.49 -22.63 41.21
C PRO A 489 22.77 -23.81 41.92
N PRO A 490 21.77 -23.54 42.76
CA PRO A 490 20.94 -24.58 43.32
C PRO A 490 19.98 -25.14 42.27
N SER A 491 19.94 -26.47 42.21
CA SER A 491 18.95 -27.22 41.42
C SER A 491 17.55 -26.99 42.01
N GLY A 492 16.78 -26.11 41.40
CA GLY A 492 15.37 -25.89 41.71
C GLY A 492 14.49 -26.76 40.79
N ASN A 493 13.94 -27.82 41.38
CA ASN A 493 12.93 -28.67 40.74
C ASN A 493 11.60 -27.89 40.72
N GLY A 494 11.33 -27.14 39.67
CA GLY A 494 10.05 -26.45 39.43
C GLY A 494 9.09 -27.41 38.74
N SER A 495 8.14 -27.92 39.48
CA SER A 495 7.01 -28.73 39.03
C SER A 495 6.21 -27.98 37.97
N MET A 496 6.08 -28.57 36.76
CA MET A 496 5.12 -28.11 35.77
C MET A 496 3.71 -28.18 36.37
N GLY A 497 2.97 -27.09 36.31
CA GLY A 497 1.56 -27.04 36.71
C GLY A 497 0.73 -28.02 35.92
N GLN A 498 -0.12 -28.77 36.61
CA GLN A 498 -1.11 -29.66 35.99
C GLN A 498 -2.04 -28.87 35.07
N PRO A 499 -2.46 -29.47 33.95
CA PRO A 499 -3.53 -28.90 33.09
C PRO A 499 -4.81 -28.71 33.90
N PRO A 500 -5.69 -27.75 33.55
CA PRO A 500 -6.95 -27.54 34.24
C PRO A 500 -7.83 -28.80 34.22
N GLU A 501 -8.43 -29.13 35.35
CA GLU A 501 -9.33 -30.27 35.50
C GLU A 501 -10.60 -30.06 34.68
N LYS A 502 -11.08 -31.13 34.05
CA LYS A 502 -12.35 -31.15 33.29
C LYS A 502 -13.54 -30.85 34.20
N PRO A 503 -14.56 -30.13 33.75
CA PRO A 503 -15.75 -29.86 34.53
C PRO A 503 -16.51 -31.15 34.88
N THR A 504 -16.88 -31.30 36.15
CA THR A 504 -17.64 -32.43 36.67
C THR A 504 -19.02 -31.98 37.13
N ASP A 505 -19.99 -32.92 37.14
CA ASP A 505 -21.34 -32.69 37.67
C ASP A 505 -21.33 -32.59 39.21
N ALA A 506 -22.49 -32.29 39.82
CA ALA A 506 -22.64 -32.15 41.27
C ALA A 506 -22.38 -33.46 42.06
N ASN A 507 -22.18 -34.61 41.38
CA ASN A 507 -21.90 -35.92 41.95
C ASN A 507 -20.47 -36.38 41.68
N GLY A 508 -19.63 -35.55 41.00
CA GLY A 508 -18.22 -35.82 40.75
C GLY A 508 -17.93 -36.61 39.47
N ASN A 509 -18.89 -36.74 38.52
CA ASN A 509 -18.71 -37.44 37.27
C ASN A 509 -18.30 -36.44 36.17
N GLU A 510 -17.34 -36.82 35.27
CA GLU A 510 -16.95 -36.01 34.13
C GLU A 510 -18.12 -35.77 33.16
N LEU A 511 -18.34 -34.50 32.78
CA LEU A 511 -19.34 -34.12 31.78
C LEU A 511 -18.75 -34.40 30.37
N ALA A 512 -19.51 -35.16 29.57
CA ALA A 512 -19.18 -35.43 28.17
C ALA A 512 -19.32 -34.15 27.33
N MET A 513 -18.26 -33.79 26.61
CA MET A 513 -18.31 -32.70 25.62
C MET A 513 -19.17 -33.12 24.41
N PRO A 514 -19.98 -32.22 23.83
CA PRO A 514 -20.71 -32.54 22.61
C PRO A 514 -19.74 -32.79 21.46
N GLU A 515 -19.94 -33.86 20.71
CA GLU A 515 -19.18 -34.16 19.48
C GLU A 515 -19.47 -33.10 18.41
N PRO A 516 -18.42 -32.68 17.63
CA PRO A 516 -18.65 -31.80 16.49
C PRO A 516 -19.51 -32.53 15.43
N PRO A 517 -20.35 -31.80 14.67
CA PRO A 517 -21.24 -32.42 13.69
C PRO A 517 -20.44 -33.15 12.61
N SER A 518 -20.65 -34.44 12.46
CA SER A 518 -20.05 -35.29 11.43
C SER A 518 -20.55 -34.88 10.04
N GLY A 519 -19.64 -34.36 9.20
CA GLY A 519 -19.90 -34.16 7.77
C GLY A 519 -20.26 -35.48 7.09
N GLN A 520 -21.39 -35.51 6.42
CA GLN A 520 -21.83 -36.66 5.60
C GLN A 520 -20.94 -36.73 4.34
N GLY A 521 -20.01 -37.68 4.33
CA GLY A 521 -19.37 -38.13 3.09
C GLY A 521 -20.34 -38.93 2.24
N SER A 522 -20.65 -38.45 1.05
CA SER A 522 -21.40 -39.21 0.04
C SER A 522 -20.44 -40.17 -0.69
N ASN A 523 -20.56 -41.46 -0.41
CA ASN A 523 -20.04 -42.51 -1.27
C ASN A 523 -20.94 -42.62 -2.51
N SER A 524 -20.39 -42.42 -3.70
CA SER A 524 -20.99 -42.91 -4.94
C SER A 524 -20.19 -44.12 -5.41
N GLU A 525 -20.80 -45.29 -5.24
CA GLU A 525 -20.37 -46.50 -5.93
C GLU A 525 -20.83 -46.48 -7.38
N SER A 526 -19.95 -47.01 -8.22
CA SER A 526 -20.07 -47.32 -9.63
C SER A 526 -21.30 -48.11 -10.06
N ASN A 527 -21.91 -47.73 -11.18
CA ASN A 527 -22.20 -48.65 -12.32
C ASN A 527 -22.23 -47.86 -13.63
#